data_80a245ffce99b5cdaa234e0bd97dc909
#
_entry.id   80a245ffce99b5cdaa234e0bd97dc909
#
_cell.length_a   1.000
_cell.length_b   1.000
_cell.length_c   1.000
_cell.angle_alpha   90.00
_cell.angle_beta   90.00
_cell.angle_gamma   90.00
#
_symmetry.space_group_name_H-M   'P 1'
#
loop_
_entity.id
_entity.type
_entity.pdbx_description
1 polymer ?
#
loop_
_entity_poly.entity_id
_entity_poly.type
_entity_poly.pdbx_seq_one_letter_code
_entity_poly.pdbx_strand_id
1 'polypeptide(L)'
;MALCPEAKGHAWGIALLDITTGEFFVTLAEHDQNLENLLSEIARYRPAECIIPSTVSEALIRKFSGTGVVLSRFRDEAFSYVHARKTLTTHFHSASLSAFGCEDEPAAIGAAGAALLYAQETQNSSLAHISTLATRASSQSMMLDAVTLRNLEVKESIRGGTKGATLFSALDLTKTPM
;
A
#
# COMPACT_ATOMS: atom_id res chain seq x y z
N MET A 1 0.14 -5.38 -0.99
CA MET A 1 0.25 -4.20 -0.09
C MET A 1 0.73 -4.66 1.29
N ALA A 2 1.45 -3.83 2.04
CA ALA A 2 1.78 -4.10 3.44
C ALA A 2 1.36 -2.92 4.32
N LEU A 3 0.87 -3.23 5.52
CA LEU A 3 0.41 -2.25 6.49
C LEU A 3 1.18 -2.43 7.79
N CYS A 4 1.84 -1.38 8.26
CA CYS A 4 2.62 -1.37 9.49
C CYS A 4 2.08 -0.29 10.45
N PRO A 5 1.53 -0.67 11.62
CA PRO A 5 1.13 0.33 12.60
C PRO A 5 2.36 1.02 13.18
N GLU A 6 2.31 2.33 13.35
CA GLU A 6 3.33 3.05 14.09
C GLU A 6 3.29 2.68 15.58
N ALA A 7 4.46 2.55 16.22
CA ALA A 7 4.56 2.18 17.63
C ALA A 7 3.84 3.15 18.57
N LYS A 8 3.77 4.43 18.22
CA LYS A 8 3.06 5.47 18.98
C LYS A 8 1.57 5.57 18.63
N GLY A 9 1.09 4.82 17.65
CA GLY A 9 -0.31 4.78 17.26
C GLY A 9 -0.83 6.00 16.52
N HIS A 10 0.04 6.87 16.00
CA HIS A 10 -0.36 8.10 15.32
C HIS A 10 -0.53 7.95 13.81
N ALA A 11 0.03 6.90 13.22
CA ALA A 11 -0.04 6.67 11.79
C ALA A 11 0.06 5.19 11.44
N TRP A 12 -0.28 4.89 10.19
CA TRP A 12 -0.02 3.60 9.54
C TRP A 12 0.94 3.82 8.39
N GLY A 13 2.03 3.07 8.38
CA GLY A 13 2.87 2.92 7.20
C GLY A 13 2.16 2.01 6.20
N ILE A 14 2.10 2.45 4.98
CA ILE A 14 1.52 1.71 3.85
C ILE A 14 2.61 1.55 2.81
N ALA A 15 2.83 0.32 2.36
CA ALA A 15 3.67 0.02 1.21
C ALA A 15 2.86 -0.69 0.14
N LEU A 16 2.91 -0.21 -1.08
CA LEU A 16 2.34 -0.86 -2.24
C LEU A 16 3.45 -1.32 -3.16
N LEU A 17 3.44 -2.60 -3.47
CA LEU A 17 4.36 -3.25 -4.37
C LEU A 17 3.57 -3.97 -5.46
N ASP A 18 3.77 -3.57 -6.70
CA ASP A 18 3.32 -4.30 -7.87
C ASP A 18 4.49 -5.07 -8.47
N ILE A 19 4.44 -6.40 -8.34
CA ILE A 19 5.50 -7.29 -8.79
C ILE A 19 5.59 -7.32 -10.33
N THR A 20 4.47 -7.05 -11.01
CA THR A 20 4.41 -7.12 -12.48
C THR A 20 5.04 -5.91 -13.13
N THR A 21 4.74 -4.73 -12.63
CA THR A 21 5.24 -3.46 -13.17
C THR A 21 6.55 -3.01 -12.54
N GLY A 22 6.89 -3.54 -11.36
CA GLY A 22 8.01 -3.08 -10.54
C GLY A 22 7.73 -1.78 -9.78
N GLU A 23 6.47 -1.30 -9.81
CA GLU A 23 6.10 -0.10 -9.06
C GLU A 23 6.13 -0.39 -7.57
N PHE A 24 6.93 0.39 -6.83
CA PHE A 24 7.05 0.28 -5.40
C PHE A 24 7.04 1.65 -4.74
N PHE A 25 6.08 1.89 -3.85
CA PHE A 25 6.01 3.15 -3.12
C PHE A 25 5.47 2.98 -1.71
N VAL A 26 5.75 3.97 -0.89
CA VAL A 26 5.27 4.09 0.49
C VAL A 26 4.49 5.37 0.69
N THR A 27 3.57 5.33 1.62
CA THR A 27 2.84 6.50 2.13
C THR A 27 2.50 6.29 3.60
N LEU A 28 2.06 7.35 4.27
CA LEU A 28 1.53 7.30 5.62
C LEU A 28 0.04 7.62 5.59
N ALA A 29 -0.75 6.87 6.33
CA ALA A 29 -2.10 7.23 6.68
C ALA A 29 -2.14 7.67 8.14
N GLU A 30 -2.61 8.88 8.41
CA GLU A 30 -2.82 9.34 9.76
C GLU A 30 -3.85 8.44 10.46
N HIS A 31 -3.58 8.16 11.74
CA HIS A 31 -4.47 7.35 12.53
C HIS A 31 -5.73 8.14 12.89
N ASP A 32 -6.87 7.61 12.50
CA ASP A 32 -8.19 8.02 12.96
C ASP A 32 -8.88 6.85 13.69
N GLN A 33 -9.89 7.16 14.50
CA GLN A 33 -10.58 6.15 15.33
C GLN A 33 -11.22 5.04 14.51
N ASN A 34 -11.65 5.33 13.30
CA ASN A 34 -12.37 4.42 12.41
C ASN A 34 -11.48 3.81 11.33
N LEU A 35 -10.22 4.23 11.21
CA LEU A 35 -9.29 3.87 10.15
C LEU A 35 -9.76 4.31 8.75
N GLU A 36 -10.55 5.39 8.66
CA GLU A 36 -11.12 5.86 7.39
C GLU A 36 -10.05 6.21 6.36
N ASN A 37 -8.97 6.87 6.82
CA ASN A 37 -7.83 7.20 5.96
C ASN A 37 -7.16 5.93 5.39
N LEU A 38 -6.93 4.94 6.25
CA LEU A 38 -6.33 3.67 5.84
C LEU A 38 -7.25 2.88 4.90
N LEU A 39 -8.53 2.80 5.22
CA LEU A 39 -9.54 2.11 4.39
C LEU A 39 -9.71 2.80 3.04
N SER A 40 -9.60 4.13 3.00
CA SER A 40 -9.65 4.90 1.75
C SER A 40 -8.45 4.59 0.84
N GLU A 41 -7.24 4.46 1.40
CA GLU A 41 -6.06 4.05 0.63
C GLU A 41 -6.21 2.61 0.09
N ILE A 42 -6.73 1.68 0.91
CA ILE A 42 -7.01 0.31 0.46
C ILE A 42 -8.04 0.30 -0.67
N ALA A 43 -9.13 1.06 -0.55
CA ALA A 43 -10.14 1.17 -1.59
C ALA A 43 -9.62 1.80 -2.89
N ARG A 44 -8.70 2.76 -2.75
CA ARG A 44 -8.04 3.45 -3.87
C ARG A 44 -7.17 2.51 -4.70
N TYR A 45 -6.31 1.71 -4.03
CA TYR A 45 -5.34 0.85 -4.70
C TYR A 45 -5.86 -0.55 -4.99
N ARG A 46 -6.92 -0.99 -4.30
CA ARG A 46 -7.54 -2.33 -4.44
C ARG A 46 -6.50 -3.45 -4.53
N PRO A 47 -5.64 -3.58 -3.51
CA PRO A 47 -4.60 -4.59 -3.56
C PRO A 47 -5.22 -5.99 -3.57
N ALA A 48 -4.60 -6.91 -4.31
CA ALA A 48 -5.00 -8.32 -4.32
C ALA A 48 -4.84 -8.95 -2.92
N GLU A 49 -3.81 -8.52 -2.18
CA GLU A 49 -3.49 -9.01 -0.85
C GLU A 49 -2.89 -7.90 0.01
N CYS A 50 -3.24 -7.88 1.29
CA CYS A 50 -2.64 -7.04 2.31
C CYS A 50 -1.96 -7.90 3.37
N ILE A 51 -0.68 -7.67 3.64
CA ILE A 51 0.01 -8.26 4.76
C ILE A 51 0.05 -7.32 5.96
N ILE A 52 -0.09 -7.88 7.14
CA ILE A 52 -0.06 -7.17 8.42
C ILE A 52 0.80 -7.94 9.43
N PRO A 53 1.37 -7.28 10.46
CA PRO A 53 2.04 -7.97 11.56
C PRO A 53 1.13 -8.98 12.26
N SER A 54 1.71 -10.10 12.71
CA SER A 54 0.97 -11.14 13.45
C SER A 54 0.40 -10.63 14.77
N THR A 55 1.00 -9.61 15.35
CA THR A 55 0.58 -8.95 16.61
C THR A 55 -0.66 -8.07 16.47
N VAL A 56 -1.11 -7.74 15.26
CA VAL A 56 -2.32 -6.94 15.04
C VAL A 56 -3.54 -7.68 15.59
N SER A 57 -4.33 -6.97 16.42
CA SER A 57 -5.47 -7.56 17.12
C SER A 57 -6.61 -7.94 16.18
N GLU A 58 -7.37 -8.98 16.53
CA GLU A 58 -8.57 -9.40 15.79
C GLU A 58 -9.63 -8.30 15.71
N ALA A 59 -9.74 -7.47 16.74
CA ALA A 59 -10.68 -6.34 16.75
C ALA A 59 -10.35 -5.33 15.63
N LEU A 60 -9.06 -5.11 15.39
CA LEU A 60 -8.59 -4.24 14.32
C LEU A 60 -8.81 -4.87 12.95
N ILE A 61 -8.52 -6.17 12.81
CA ILE A 61 -8.74 -6.93 11.58
C ILE A 61 -10.21 -6.89 11.15
N ARG A 62 -11.15 -6.97 12.10
CA ARG A 62 -12.59 -6.88 11.79
C ARG A 62 -12.99 -5.56 11.13
N LYS A 63 -12.26 -4.46 11.36
CA LYS A 63 -12.53 -3.18 10.69
C LYS A 63 -12.26 -3.22 9.19
N PHE A 64 -11.44 -4.16 8.73
CA PHE A 64 -11.23 -4.41 7.29
C PHE A 64 -12.29 -5.31 6.66
N SER A 65 -13.22 -5.84 7.46
CA SER A 65 -14.35 -6.64 6.93
C SER A 65 -15.18 -5.78 5.99
N GLY A 66 -15.46 -6.29 4.78
CA GLY A 66 -16.23 -5.55 3.77
C GLY A 66 -15.36 -4.81 2.73
N THR A 67 -14.05 -4.74 2.90
CA THR A 67 -13.15 -4.17 1.87
C THR A 67 -12.92 -5.11 0.68
N GLY A 68 -13.22 -6.39 0.86
CA GLY A 68 -12.95 -7.43 -0.15
C GLY A 68 -11.47 -7.83 -0.29
N VAL A 69 -10.59 -7.23 0.53
CA VAL A 69 -9.15 -7.50 0.50
C VAL A 69 -8.82 -8.72 1.35
N VAL A 70 -7.97 -9.60 0.82
CA VAL A 70 -7.40 -10.72 1.57
C VAL A 70 -6.34 -10.19 2.52
N LEU A 71 -6.53 -10.39 3.83
CA LEU A 71 -5.55 -10.03 4.85
C LEU A 71 -4.75 -11.27 5.25
N SER A 72 -3.43 -11.20 5.09
CA SER A 72 -2.50 -12.24 5.50
C SER A 72 -1.62 -11.77 6.64
N ARG A 73 -1.47 -12.60 7.68
CA ARG A 73 -0.53 -12.32 8.77
C ARG A 73 0.87 -12.69 8.33
N PHE A 74 1.81 -11.81 8.61
CA PHE A 74 3.22 -12.07 8.36
C PHE A 74 4.03 -11.81 9.63
N ARG A 75 5.24 -12.38 9.70
CA ARG A 75 6.09 -12.32 10.91
C ARG A 75 6.42 -10.88 11.31
N ASP A 76 6.31 -10.58 12.57
CA ASP A 76 6.46 -9.22 13.12
C ASP A 76 7.87 -8.63 12.88
N GLU A 77 8.89 -9.48 12.88
CA GLU A 77 10.28 -9.08 12.66
C GLU A 77 10.47 -8.39 11.30
N ALA A 78 9.72 -8.82 10.27
CA ALA A 78 9.79 -8.20 8.94
C ALA A 78 9.36 -6.73 8.95
N PHE A 79 8.47 -6.35 9.87
CA PHE A 79 7.98 -4.98 10.02
C PHE A 79 8.84 -4.14 10.96
N SER A 80 9.79 -4.75 11.68
CA SER A 80 10.69 -3.99 12.55
C SER A 80 11.59 -3.06 11.73
N TYR A 81 11.77 -1.83 12.20
CA TYR A 81 12.61 -0.83 11.52
C TYR A 81 14.00 -1.35 11.13
N VAL A 82 14.64 -2.07 12.05
CA VAL A 82 16.01 -2.59 11.84
C VAL A 82 16.04 -3.61 10.71
N HIS A 83 15.14 -4.58 10.71
CA HIS A 83 15.09 -5.62 9.67
C HIS A 83 14.60 -5.05 8.34
N ALA A 84 13.56 -4.25 8.35
CA ALA A 84 13.02 -3.61 7.17
C ALA A 84 14.06 -2.71 6.47
N ARG A 85 14.76 -1.86 7.25
CA ARG A 85 15.82 -1.02 6.73
C ARG A 85 16.95 -1.85 6.11
N LYS A 86 17.38 -2.92 6.78
CA LYS A 86 18.39 -3.83 6.25
C LYS A 86 17.94 -4.49 4.95
N THR A 87 16.72 -4.98 4.89
CA THR A 87 16.15 -5.60 3.68
C THR A 87 16.18 -4.62 2.51
N LEU A 88 15.69 -3.40 2.72
CA LEU A 88 15.63 -2.37 1.69
C LEU A 88 17.02 -1.92 1.23
N THR A 89 17.93 -1.59 2.16
CA THR A 89 19.29 -1.16 1.83
C THR A 89 20.09 -2.24 1.11
N THR A 90 19.89 -3.51 1.47
CA THR A 90 20.51 -4.64 0.79
C THR A 90 19.96 -4.78 -0.63
N HIS A 91 18.64 -4.70 -0.80
CA HIS A 91 18.00 -4.86 -2.11
C HIS A 91 18.36 -3.73 -3.09
N PHE A 92 18.33 -2.48 -2.63
CA PHE A 92 18.63 -1.32 -3.46
C PHE A 92 20.13 -0.98 -3.54
N HIS A 93 20.99 -1.77 -2.88
CA HIS A 93 22.44 -1.51 -2.80
C HIS A 93 22.77 -0.08 -2.32
N SER A 94 21.99 0.42 -1.36
CA SER A 94 22.09 1.79 -0.85
C SER A 94 22.55 1.81 0.61
N ALA A 95 23.36 2.79 0.96
CA ALA A 95 23.83 2.99 2.34
C ALA A 95 22.74 3.60 3.25
N SER A 96 21.79 4.36 2.67
CA SER A 96 20.70 5.00 3.40
C SER A 96 19.42 4.98 2.58
N LEU A 97 18.29 5.27 3.22
CA LEU A 97 17.00 5.40 2.56
C LEU A 97 16.61 6.85 2.28
N SER A 98 17.49 7.80 2.55
CA SER A 98 17.25 9.24 2.34
C SER A 98 16.94 9.59 0.88
N ALA A 99 17.58 8.92 -0.08
CA ALA A 99 17.33 9.10 -1.49
C ALA A 99 15.88 8.71 -1.91
N PHE A 100 15.22 7.88 -1.11
CA PHE A 100 13.83 7.44 -1.33
C PHE A 100 12.80 8.31 -0.57
N GLY A 101 13.27 9.26 0.26
CA GLY A 101 12.43 10.20 0.98
C GLY A 101 11.67 9.61 2.18
N CYS A 102 12.06 8.43 2.68
CA CYS A 102 11.38 7.75 3.79
C CYS A 102 12.26 7.48 5.03
N GLU A 103 13.48 8.04 5.09
CA GLU A 103 14.44 7.75 6.17
C GLU A 103 13.87 8.02 7.58
N ASP A 104 13.05 9.06 7.72
CA ASP A 104 12.48 9.51 8.99
C ASP A 104 11.09 8.90 9.29
N GLU A 105 10.65 7.92 8.48
CA GLU A 105 9.32 7.33 8.56
C GLU A 105 9.37 5.83 8.91
N PRO A 106 9.58 5.47 10.22
CA PRO A 106 9.78 4.08 10.63
C PRO A 106 8.65 3.14 10.22
N ALA A 107 7.39 3.59 10.26
CA ALA A 107 6.24 2.77 9.88
C ALA A 107 6.21 2.52 8.37
N ALA A 108 6.54 3.52 7.54
CA ALA A 108 6.65 3.37 6.09
C ALA A 108 7.79 2.40 5.71
N ILE A 109 8.95 2.54 6.36
CA ILE A 109 10.08 1.62 6.19
C ILE A 109 9.69 0.19 6.60
N GLY A 110 9.01 0.03 7.76
CA GLY A 110 8.52 -1.26 8.23
C GLY A 110 7.60 -1.93 7.21
N ALA A 111 6.63 -1.19 6.68
CA ALA A 111 5.73 -1.68 5.65
C ALA A 111 6.48 -2.05 4.37
N ALA A 112 7.40 -1.19 3.91
CA ALA A 112 8.17 -1.45 2.68
C ALA A 112 9.05 -2.69 2.80
N GLY A 113 9.82 -2.81 3.90
CA GLY A 113 10.68 -3.98 4.12
C GLY A 113 9.89 -5.28 4.18
N ALA A 114 8.75 -5.27 4.88
CA ALA A 114 7.87 -6.43 4.95
C ALA A 114 7.27 -6.79 3.58
N ALA A 115 6.81 -5.80 2.80
CA ALA A 115 6.27 -6.02 1.46
C ALA A 115 7.29 -6.67 0.53
N LEU A 116 8.52 -6.14 0.52
CA LEU A 116 9.60 -6.65 -0.32
C LEU A 116 9.99 -8.08 0.09
N LEU A 117 10.19 -8.31 1.38
CA LEU A 117 10.57 -9.62 1.90
C LEU A 117 9.51 -10.67 1.63
N TYR A 118 8.22 -10.35 1.86
CA TYR A 118 7.10 -11.22 1.54
C TYR A 118 7.05 -11.58 0.05
N ALA A 119 7.23 -10.58 -0.80
CA ALA A 119 7.24 -10.80 -2.24
C ALA A 119 8.44 -11.66 -2.70
N GLN A 120 9.62 -11.47 -2.14
CA GLN A 120 10.80 -12.29 -2.42
C GLN A 120 10.60 -13.75 -2.03
N GLU A 121 9.99 -14.00 -0.87
CA GLU A 121 9.69 -15.36 -0.41
C GLU A 121 8.60 -16.04 -1.23
N THR A 122 7.52 -15.33 -1.54
CA THR A 122 6.40 -15.91 -2.29
C THR A 122 6.74 -16.15 -3.77
N GLN A 123 7.53 -15.28 -4.36
CA GLN A 123 7.97 -15.43 -5.76
C GLN A 123 9.23 -16.29 -5.90
N ASN A 124 9.87 -16.65 -4.78
CA ASN A 124 11.17 -17.32 -4.76
C ASN A 124 12.18 -16.63 -5.71
N SER A 125 12.24 -15.32 -5.70
CA SER A 125 13.01 -14.47 -6.60
C SER A 125 13.59 -13.27 -5.88
N SER A 126 14.74 -12.80 -6.34
CA SER A 126 15.39 -11.59 -5.82
C SER A 126 14.62 -10.29 -6.13
N LEU A 127 13.66 -10.33 -7.06
CA LEU A 127 12.91 -9.17 -7.56
C LEU A 127 13.82 -8.01 -8.02
N ALA A 128 14.92 -8.33 -8.70
CA ALA A 128 15.92 -7.34 -9.13
C ALA A 128 15.38 -6.26 -10.07
N HIS A 129 14.23 -6.50 -10.71
CA HIS A 129 13.55 -5.51 -11.54
C HIS A 129 12.88 -4.39 -10.75
N ILE A 130 12.64 -4.59 -9.45
CA ILE A 130 12.18 -3.54 -8.54
C ILE A 130 13.39 -2.72 -8.12
N SER A 131 13.66 -1.66 -8.86
CA SER A 131 14.89 -0.87 -8.74
C SER A 131 14.73 0.44 -7.97
N THR A 132 13.48 0.84 -7.67
CA THR A 132 13.20 2.13 -7.00
C THR A 132 12.10 1.97 -5.95
N LEU A 133 12.19 2.81 -4.93
CA LEU A 133 11.15 3.04 -3.93
C LEU A 133 10.80 4.52 -3.94
N ALA A 134 9.53 4.86 -4.07
CA ALA A 134 9.07 6.24 -4.04
C ALA A 134 8.27 6.53 -2.77
N THR A 135 8.45 7.70 -2.18
CA THR A 135 7.58 8.18 -1.11
C THR A 135 6.50 9.06 -1.69
N ARG A 136 5.24 8.76 -1.40
CA ARG A 136 4.08 9.55 -1.81
C ARG A 136 3.48 10.22 -0.59
N ALA A 137 3.39 11.54 -0.59
CA ALA A 137 2.69 12.26 0.45
C ALA A 137 1.18 12.18 0.20
N SER A 138 0.42 11.71 1.19
CA SER A 138 -1.05 11.68 1.10
C SER A 138 -1.66 13.08 0.93
N SER A 139 -0.98 14.11 1.44
CA SER A 139 -1.40 15.51 1.35
C SER A 139 -1.34 16.11 -0.07
N GLN A 140 -0.65 15.47 -1.01
CA GLN A 140 -0.54 15.95 -2.40
C GLN A 140 -1.71 15.49 -3.29
N SER A 141 -2.62 14.68 -2.77
CA SER A 141 -3.78 14.17 -3.50
C SER A 141 -5.05 14.53 -2.77
N MET A 142 -6.11 14.83 -3.51
CA MET A 142 -7.43 15.02 -2.92
C MET A 142 -7.90 13.67 -2.35
N MET A 143 -8.14 13.65 -1.03
CA MET A 143 -8.69 12.48 -0.35
C MET A 143 -10.14 12.30 -0.77
N LEU A 144 -10.42 11.21 -1.46
CA LEU A 144 -11.77 10.79 -1.82
C LEU A 144 -12.06 9.49 -1.10
N ASP A 145 -13.09 9.47 -0.26
CA ASP A 145 -13.54 8.24 0.36
C ASP A 145 -14.16 7.28 -0.68
N ALA A 146 -14.32 6.01 -0.30
CA ALA A 146 -14.82 4.98 -1.21
C ALA A 146 -16.24 5.28 -1.71
N VAL A 147 -17.07 5.95 -0.90
CA VAL A 147 -18.44 6.34 -1.25
C VAL A 147 -18.41 7.46 -2.27
N THR A 148 -17.57 8.46 -2.05
CA THR A 148 -17.38 9.58 -2.98
C THR A 148 -16.82 9.12 -4.32
N LEU A 149 -15.78 8.25 -4.32
CA LEU A 149 -15.24 7.64 -5.56
C LEU A 149 -16.30 6.91 -6.36
N ARG A 150 -17.16 6.14 -5.67
CA ARG A 150 -18.26 5.43 -6.28
C ARG A 150 -19.33 6.39 -6.82
N ASN A 151 -19.73 7.39 -6.02
CA ASN A 151 -20.79 8.34 -6.38
C ASN A 151 -20.37 9.25 -7.54
N LEU A 152 -19.08 9.59 -7.65
CA LEU A 152 -18.54 10.34 -8.78
C LEU A 152 -18.40 9.50 -10.06
N GLU A 153 -18.66 8.20 -10.00
CA GLU A 153 -18.51 7.29 -11.15
C GLU A 153 -17.18 7.45 -11.89
N VAL A 154 -16.07 7.67 -11.13
CA VAL A 154 -14.77 7.95 -11.73
C VAL A 154 -14.27 6.77 -12.54
N LYS A 155 -14.33 5.56 -11.97
CA LYS A 155 -13.84 4.31 -12.59
C LYS A 155 -14.95 3.34 -12.97
N GLU A 156 -16.04 3.31 -12.22
CA GLU A 156 -17.14 2.35 -12.40
C GLU A 156 -18.47 3.07 -12.36
N SER A 157 -19.39 2.73 -13.24
CA SER A 157 -20.76 3.29 -13.24
C SER A 157 -21.65 2.60 -12.21
N ILE A 158 -22.42 3.38 -11.44
CA ILE A 158 -23.41 2.88 -10.46
C ILE A 158 -24.53 2.11 -11.18
N ARG A 159 -24.85 2.48 -12.41
CA ARG A 159 -25.95 1.89 -13.19
C ARG A 159 -25.60 0.56 -13.85
N GLY A 160 -24.49 -0.05 -13.48
CA GLY A 160 -24.10 -1.41 -13.84
C GLY A 160 -24.11 -1.71 -15.34
N GLY A 161 -22.96 -1.67 -15.99
CA GLY A 161 -22.75 -2.41 -17.23
C GLY A 161 -22.35 -1.64 -18.49
N THR A 162 -22.27 -0.34 -18.51
CA THR A 162 -21.68 0.36 -19.67
C THR A 162 -20.27 0.83 -19.35
N LYS A 163 -19.28 0.11 -19.88
CA LYS A 163 -17.84 0.48 -19.81
C LYS A 163 -17.53 1.85 -20.47
N GLY A 164 -18.51 2.65 -20.82
CA GLY A 164 -18.33 3.91 -21.54
C GLY A 164 -18.85 5.15 -20.84
N ALA A 165 -19.41 5.03 -19.62
CA ALA A 165 -20.10 6.13 -18.96
C ALA A 165 -19.38 6.65 -17.71
N THR A 166 -18.05 6.49 -17.61
CA THR A 166 -17.27 6.98 -16.48
C THR A 166 -16.32 8.09 -16.91
N LEU A 167 -15.94 8.95 -15.96
CA LEU A 167 -14.95 10.00 -16.22
C LEU A 167 -13.63 9.41 -16.77
N PHE A 168 -13.19 8.30 -16.17
CA PHE A 168 -11.98 7.62 -16.61
C PHE A 168 -12.09 7.16 -18.06
N SER A 169 -13.20 6.50 -18.44
CA SER A 169 -13.37 6.03 -19.81
C SER A 169 -13.46 7.15 -20.86
N ALA A 170 -13.88 8.36 -20.44
CA ALA A 170 -13.91 9.53 -21.33
C ALA A 170 -12.51 10.14 -21.56
N LEU A 171 -11.59 9.95 -20.59
CA LEU A 171 -10.22 10.50 -20.61
C LEU A 171 -9.18 9.47 -21.04
N ASP A 172 -9.50 8.17 -20.94
CA ASP A 172 -8.58 7.09 -21.27
C ASP A 172 -8.44 6.94 -22.79
N LEU A 173 -7.33 7.42 -23.30
CA LEU A 173 -6.92 7.30 -24.71
C LEU A 173 -5.88 6.18 -24.91
N THR A 174 -5.60 5.39 -23.90
CA THR A 174 -4.63 4.30 -23.99
C THR A 174 -5.14 3.19 -24.92
N LYS A 175 -4.25 2.68 -25.75
CA LYS A 175 -4.57 1.61 -26.72
C LYS A 175 -4.12 0.23 -26.29
N THR A 176 -3.44 0.14 -25.16
CA THR A 176 -2.96 -1.12 -24.57
C THR A 176 -3.64 -1.34 -23.22
N PRO A 177 -4.08 -2.57 -22.90
CA PRO A 177 -4.56 -2.87 -21.57
C PRO A 177 -3.43 -2.68 -20.55
N MET A 178 -3.72 -1.98 -19.48
CA MET A 178 -2.85 -1.98 -18.29
C MET A 178 -3.13 -3.19 -17.43
#